data_e6c07d383771ecbc74e97e6540ed87d4
#
_entry.id   e6c07d383771ecbc74e97e6540ed87d4
#
_cell.length_a   1.000
_cell.length_b   1.000
_cell.length_c   1.000
_cell.angle_alpha   90.00
_cell.angle_beta   90.00
_cell.angle_gamma   90.00
#
_symmetry.space_group_name_H-M   'P 1'
#
loop_
_entity.id
_entity.type
_entity.pdbx_description
1 polymer ?
#
loop_
_entity_poly.entity_id
_entity_poly.type
_entity_poly.pdbx_seq_one_letter_code
_entity_poly.pdbx_strand_id
1 'polypeptide(L)' 'MPSQQPTFPTQRAFVVQVHTDAVVEQGHVWGRVEHIVSGQATSFQTMEELGQFIAQVLTRTPE' A
#
# COMPACT_ATOMS: atom_id res chain seq x y z
N MET A 1 -2.66 18.15 25.19
CA MET A 1 -2.40 17.82 24.56
C MET A 1 -1.94 17.83 23.88
N PRO A 2 -1.36 18.03 24.01
CA PRO A 2 -1.56 18.23 22.77
C PRO A 2 -1.94 17.09 22.21
N SER A 3 -2.78 17.18 21.61
CA SER A 3 -3.18 16.09 20.98
C SER A 3 -2.15 15.64 20.10
N GLN A 4 -1.93 14.39 20.09
CA GLN A 4 -1.08 13.75 19.20
C GLN A 4 -1.79 13.58 17.94
N GLN A 5 -1.37 14.29 16.94
CA GLN A 5 -1.90 14.10 15.60
C GLN A 5 -1.23 12.90 14.99
N PRO A 6 -1.98 12.02 14.33
CA PRO A 6 -1.32 10.93 13.61
C PRO A 6 -0.37 11.49 12.57
N THR A 7 0.73 10.84 12.38
CA THR A 7 1.74 11.26 11.43
C THR A 7 1.66 10.39 10.20
N PHE A 8 1.46 11.02 9.05
CA PHE A 8 1.38 10.30 7.78
C PHE A 8 2.44 10.84 6.83
N PRO A 9 3.70 10.43 7.00
CA PRO A 9 4.75 10.98 6.15
C PRO A 9 4.58 10.53 4.71
N THR A 10 4.95 11.40 3.79
CA THR A 10 4.81 11.12 2.36
C THR A 10 5.58 9.88 1.95
N GLN A 11 6.69 9.60 2.62
CA GLN A 11 7.49 8.43 2.29
C GLN A 11 6.74 7.13 2.50
N ARG A 12 5.64 7.17 3.21
CA ARG A 12 4.84 5.97 3.48
C ARG A 12 3.49 6.01 2.79
N ALA A 13 3.37 6.81 1.74
CA ALA A 13 2.11 6.97 1.03
C ALA A 13 2.07 6.03 -0.19
N PHE A 14 0.97 5.33 -0.34
CA PHE A 14 0.75 4.40 -1.44
C PHE A 14 -0.60 4.66 -2.06
N VAL A 15 -0.70 4.41 -3.36
CA VAL A 15 -1.98 4.40 -4.06
C VAL A 15 -2.31 2.96 -4.41
N VAL A 16 -3.49 2.53 -4.01
CA VAL A 16 -3.95 1.18 -4.29
C VAL A 16 -5.17 1.28 -5.19
N GLN A 17 -5.09 0.67 -6.36
CA GLN A 17 -6.22 0.60 -7.28
C GLN A 17 -6.68 -0.83 -7.34
N VAL A 18 -7.94 -1.06 -7.03
CA VAL A 18 -8.51 -2.40 -6.96
C VAL A 18 -9.21 -2.68 -8.28
N HIS A 19 -8.99 -3.89 -8.79
CA HIS A 19 -9.56 -4.28 -10.07
C HIS A 19 -11.09 -4.30 -9.99
N THR A 20 -11.73 -4.01 -11.11
CA THR A 20 -13.18 -3.96 -11.19
C THR A 20 -13.84 -5.26 -10.71
N ASP A 21 -13.19 -6.39 -11.00
CA ASP A 21 -13.76 -7.70 -10.66
C ASP A 21 -13.42 -8.17 -9.27
N ALA A 22 -12.70 -7.35 -8.48
CA ALA A 22 -12.34 -7.75 -7.13
C ALA A 22 -13.59 -7.76 -6.25
N VAL A 23 -13.62 -8.70 -5.32
CA VAL A 23 -14.70 -8.80 -4.35
C VAL A 23 -14.05 -8.73 -2.98
N VAL A 24 -13.94 -7.52 -2.47
CA VAL A 24 -13.15 -7.26 -1.28
C VAL A 24 -13.70 -8.01 -0.07
N GLU A 25 -15.01 -8.04 0.09
CA GLU A 25 -15.60 -8.68 1.24
C GLU A 25 -15.42 -10.20 1.23
N GLN A 26 -15.01 -10.77 0.10
CA GLN A 26 -14.70 -12.20 0.02
C GLN A 26 -13.20 -12.45 0.00
N GLY A 27 -12.40 -11.41 0.21
CA GLY A 27 -10.96 -11.57 0.21
C GLY A 27 -10.34 -11.66 -1.17
N HIS A 28 -11.14 -11.52 -2.21
CA HIS A 28 -10.62 -11.56 -3.59
C HIS A 28 -10.23 -10.16 -3.99
N VAL A 29 -9.08 -9.73 -3.54
CA VAL A 29 -8.62 -8.38 -3.77
C VAL A 29 -7.39 -8.43 -4.64
N TRP A 30 -7.49 -7.88 -5.83
CA TRP A 30 -6.36 -7.82 -6.75
C TRP A 30 -6.40 -6.51 -7.49
N GLY A 31 -5.22 -6.06 -7.86
CA GLY A 31 -5.10 -4.77 -8.49
C GLY A 31 -3.66 -4.34 -8.59
N ARG A 32 -3.44 -3.06 -8.33
CA ARG A 32 -2.15 -2.45 -8.52
C ARG A 32 -1.86 -1.52 -7.35
N VAL A 33 -0.61 -1.47 -6.93
CA VAL A 33 -0.19 -0.59 -5.84
C VAL A 33 1.06 0.16 -6.29
N GLU A 34 1.14 1.41 -5.90
CA GLU A 34 2.28 2.26 -6.25
C GLU A 34 2.72 3.06 -5.03
N HIS A 35 4.02 3.06 -4.78
CA HIS A 35 4.62 3.90 -3.76
C HIS A 35 4.86 5.27 -4.35
N ILE A 36 4.26 6.30 -3.75
CA ILE A 36 4.21 7.62 -4.38
C ILE A 36 5.59 8.21 -4.57
N VAL A 37 6.41 8.19 -3.53
CA VAL A 37 7.69 8.92 -3.56
C VAL A 37 8.66 8.26 -4.51
N SER A 38 8.77 6.94 -4.49
CA SER A 38 9.77 6.25 -5.32
C SER A 38 9.26 5.89 -6.70
N GLY A 39 7.94 5.85 -6.88
CA GLY A 39 7.37 5.41 -8.14
C GLY A 39 7.38 3.91 -8.32
N GLN A 40 7.87 3.16 -7.33
CA GLN A 40 7.81 1.71 -7.44
C GLN A 40 6.38 1.23 -7.43
N ALA A 41 6.07 0.28 -8.28
CA ALA A 41 4.70 -0.20 -8.41
C ALA A 41 4.71 -1.67 -8.77
N THR A 42 3.64 -2.36 -8.41
CA THR A 42 3.49 -3.76 -8.76
C THR A 42 2.01 -4.11 -8.78
N SER A 43 1.71 -5.23 -9.40
CA SER A 43 0.37 -5.80 -9.32
C SER A 43 0.32 -6.76 -8.15
N PHE A 44 -0.86 -6.91 -7.55
CA PHE A 44 -1.04 -7.88 -6.49
C PHE A 44 -2.32 -8.66 -6.77
N GLN A 45 -2.37 -9.89 -6.32
CA GLN A 45 -3.53 -10.75 -6.50
C GLN A 45 -4.13 -11.20 -5.18
N THR A 46 -3.51 -10.86 -4.07
CA THR A 46 -4.03 -11.18 -2.74
C THR A 46 -3.66 -10.04 -1.81
N MET A 47 -4.39 -9.96 -0.70
CA MET A 47 -4.05 -8.99 0.33
C MET A 47 -2.66 -9.25 0.89
N GLU A 48 -2.28 -10.51 0.95
CA GLU A 48 -0.96 -10.86 1.45
C GLU A 48 0.12 -10.28 0.54
N GLU A 49 -0.06 -10.41 -0.77
CA GLU A 49 0.92 -9.84 -1.71
C GLU A 49 1.00 -8.33 -1.58
N LEU A 50 -0.15 -7.69 -1.40
CA LEU A 50 -0.16 -6.25 -1.19
C LEU A 50 0.64 -5.87 0.04
N GLY A 51 0.40 -6.56 1.15
CA GLY A 51 1.13 -6.29 2.38
C GLY A 51 2.62 -6.54 2.22
N GLN A 52 3.00 -7.57 1.48
CA GLN A 52 4.40 -7.87 1.26
C GLN A 52 5.10 -6.77 0.48
N PHE A 53 4.44 -6.23 -0.54
CA PHE A 53 5.03 -5.14 -1.30
C PHE A 53 5.24 -3.91 -0.43
N ILE A 54 4.23 -3.56 0.34
CA ILE A 54 4.32 -2.40 1.23
C ILE A 54 5.45 -2.61 2.22
N ALA A 55 5.54 -3.80 2.82
CA ALA A 55 6.59 -4.09 3.77
C ALA A 55 7.97 -3.99 3.15
N GLN A 56 8.13 -4.50 1.93
CA GLN A 56 9.41 -4.42 1.25
C GLN A 56 9.84 -2.99 1.01
N VAL A 57 8.92 -2.17 0.52
CA VAL A 57 9.23 -0.78 0.22
C VAL A 57 9.59 -0.04 1.48
N LEU A 58 8.82 -0.22 2.55
CA LEU A 58 9.07 0.50 3.78
C LEU A 58 10.35 0.04 4.46
N THR A 59 10.73 -1.21 4.26
CA THR A 59 11.98 -1.72 4.82
C THR A 59 13.18 -1.10 4.12
N ARG A 60 13.08 -0.86 2.83
CA ARG A 60 14.18 -0.29 2.06
C ARG A 60 14.28 1.21 2.18
N THR A 61 13.20 1.85 2.59
CA THR A 61 13.14 3.31 2.57
C THR A 61 13.28 3.81 3.98
N PRO A 62 14.48 4.27 4.36
CA PRO A 62 14.65 4.78 5.73
C PRO A 62 13.84 6.05 5.90
N GLU A 63 13.43 6.29 7.10
CA GLU A 63 12.66 7.47 7.39
C GLU A 63 13.47 8.64 7.74
#